data_cac4359e1ad83558f43d1b1831ee53bd
#
_entry.id   cac4359e1ad83558f43d1b1831ee53bd
#
_cell.length_a   1.000
_cell.length_b   1.000
_cell.length_c   1.000
_cell.angle_alpha   90.00
_cell.angle_beta   90.00
_cell.angle_gamma   90.00
#
_symmetry.space_group_name_H-M   'P 1'
#
loop_
_entity.id
_entity.type
_entity.pdbx_description
1 polymer ?
#
loop_
_entity_poly.entity_id
_entity_poly.type
_entity_poly.pdbx_seq_one_letter_code
_entity_poly.pdbx_strand_id
1 'polypeptide(L)'
;MRVRSIVPIAAIAALMLALPASAAVKKVPYPEVKVEIAEAFKPDAAFETMRKALSDAVAKKDAQALFALVGPTFVWTLQGGPTDQYDMGRDALHNFKVVFGFRAQGANADGPVENGPFWDALAAFASDGTYYQDTEAGNLVCGPITANLADDNVLEQARKKIESGEETADWYFTLAPTPVAKAPNDSGPPIAKVGTVALPALSVYPPVQEGKPAVPATHLEVLLPTGKTGWVPATAVRPLDSERLCYAKTADGSWKISAYDQIE
;
A
#
# COMPACT_ATOMS: atom_id res chain seq x y z
N MET A 1 -5.79 65.14 26.48
CA MET A 1 -6.72 63.98 26.42
C MET A 1 -6.07 62.85 25.66
N ARG A 2 -5.63 61.79 26.36
CA ARG A 2 -5.04 60.60 25.74
C ARG A 2 -6.08 59.49 25.81
N VAL A 3 -6.59 59.08 24.64
CA VAL A 3 -7.50 57.96 24.51
C VAL A 3 -6.65 56.69 24.48
N ARG A 4 -6.81 55.82 25.47
CA ARG A 4 -6.22 54.46 25.51
C ARG A 4 -7.17 53.52 24.77
N SER A 5 -6.72 52.99 23.61
CA SER A 5 -7.37 51.89 22.93
C SER A 5 -7.10 50.60 23.68
N ILE A 6 -8.16 49.95 24.11
CA ILE A 6 -8.15 48.59 24.69
C ILE A 6 -8.36 47.62 23.54
N VAL A 7 -7.35 46.80 23.27
CA VAL A 7 -7.43 45.69 22.32
C VAL A 7 -7.98 44.47 23.05
N PRO A 8 -9.07 43.83 22.61
CA PRO A 8 -9.54 42.58 23.21
C PRO A 8 -8.65 41.43 22.77
N ILE A 9 -8.12 40.70 23.74
CA ILE A 9 -7.42 39.43 23.55
C ILE A 9 -8.47 38.38 23.22
N ALA A 10 -8.54 37.97 21.96
CA ALA A 10 -9.33 36.80 21.53
C ALA A 10 -8.65 35.53 22.04
N ALA A 11 -9.29 34.83 22.97
CA ALA A 11 -8.89 33.51 23.43
C ALA A 11 -9.13 32.49 22.29
N ILE A 12 -8.06 32.02 21.70
CA ILE A 12 -8.10 30.87 20.75
C ILE A 12 -8.29 29.61 21.61
N ALA A 13 -9.52 29.12 21.65
CA ALA A 13 -9.82 27.79 22.20
C ALA A 13 -9.20 26.75 21.25
N ALA A 14 -8.09 26.17 21.66
CA ALA A 14 -7.50 25.00 20.97
C ALA A 14 -8.49 23.82 21.11
N LEU A 15 -9.22 23.54 20.02
CA LEU A 15 -10.04 22.34 19.89
C LEU A 15 -9.07 21.18 19.75
N MET A 16 -8.75 20.49 20.85
CA MET A 16 -8.06 19.21 20.80
C MET A 16 -9.02 18.19 20.16
N LEU A 17 -8.85 17.95 18.87
CA LEU A 17 -9.42 16.78 18.20
C LEU A 17 -8.78 15.54 18.86
N ALA A 18 -9.50 14.93 19.78
CA ALA A 18 -9.20 13.61 20.26
C ALA A 18 -9.33 12.66 19.04
N LEU A 19 -8.19 12.22 18.49
CA LEU A 19 -8.18 11.11 17.55
C LEU A 19 -8.88 9.93 18.23
N PRO A 20 -9.84 9.25 17.58
CA PRO A 20 -10.42 8.07 18.15
C PRO A 20 -9.27 7.09 18.45
N ALA A 21 -9.15 6.67 19.70
CA ALA A 21 -8.24 5.60 20.07
C ALA A 21 -8.67 4.38 19.26
N SER A 22 -7.84 3.94 18.32
CA SER A 22 -8.06 2.68 17.59
C SER A 22 -8.29 1.61 18.64
N ALA A 23 -9.46 0.95 18.59
CA ALA A 23 -9.82 -0.06 19.58
C ALA A 23 -8.73 -1.13 19.57
N ALA A 24 -8.10 -1.38 20.72
CA ALA A 24 -7.02 -2.35 20.79
C ALA A 24 -7.57 -3.75 20.44
N VAL A 25 -7.00 -4.36 19.43
CA VAL A 25 -7.36 -5.72 18.97
C VAL A 25 -7.28 -6.70 20.15
N LYS A 26 -8.36 -7.49 20.36
CA LYS A 26 -8.39 -8.50 21.41
C LYS A 26 -7.49 -9.69 21.08
N LYS A 27 -6.56 -10.01 21.98
CA LYS A 27 -5.67 -11.17 21.85
C LYS A 27 -6.37 -12.46 22.31
N VAL A 28 -7.33 -12.92 21.49
CA VAL A 28 -8.09 -14.15 21.73
C VAL A 28 -8.02 -15.07 20.50
N PRO A 29 -8.24 -16.40 20.64
CA PRO A 29 -8.30 -17.29 19.49
C PRO A 29 -9.41 -16.90 18.52
N TYR A 30 -9.10 -16.98 17.21
CA TYR A 30 -10.04 -16.66 16.13
C TYR A 30 -9.90 -17.68 14.97
N PRO A 31 -10.87 -17.78 14.06
CA PRO A 31 -10.78 -18.67 12.90
C PRO A 31 -9.58 -18.33 12.02
N GLU A 32 -8.86 -19.35 11.55
CA GLU A 32 -7.75 -19.16 10.60
C GLU A 32 -8.29 -18.69 9.25
N VAL A 33 -7.82 -17.53 8.79
CA VAL A 33 -8.22 -16.90 7.52
C VAL A 33 -7.27 -17.35 6.41
N LYS A 34 -7.66 -18.36 5.65
CA LYS A 34 -6.88 -18.90 4.52
C LYS A 34 -7.00 -17.98 3.31
N VAL A 35 -5.89 -17.87 2.57
CA VAL A 35 -5.82 -17.10 1.34
C VAL A 35 -5.26 -17.93 0.19
N GLU A 36 -5.69 -17.59 -1.02
CA GLU A 36 -5.17 -18.12 -2.28
C GLU A 36 -4.36 -17.01 -2.96
N ILE A 37 -3.04 -17.20 -2.99
CA ILE A 37 -2.13 -16.22 -3.59
C ILE A 37 -2.22 -16.33 -5.11
N ALA A 38 -2.30 -15.19 -5.79
CA ALA A 38 -2.27 -15.13 -7.24
C ALA A 38 -0.99 -15.81 -7.80
N GLU A 39 -1.08 -16.38 -8.99
CA GLU A 39 0.08 -17.00 -9.62
C GLU A 39 1.17 -15.95 -9.89
N ALA A 40 2.36 -16.21 -9.34
CA ALA A 40 3.46 -15.28 -9.46
C ALA A 40 3.96 -15.14 -10.90
N PHE A 41 3.98 -13.91 -11.40
CA PHE A 41 4.60 -13.61 -12.70
C PHE A 41 6.12 -13.74 -12.59
N LYS A 42 6.73 -14.36 -13.61
CA LYS A 42 8.20 -14.47 -13.73
C LYS A 42 8.72 -13.39 -14.68
N PRO A 43 9.40 -12.36 -14.16
CA PRO A 43 9.93 -11.28 -14.97
C PRO A 43 10.86 -11.78 -16.09
N ASP A 44 10.67 -11.26 -17.30
CA ASP A 44 11.65 -11.39 -18.39
C ASP A 44 12.71 -10.27 -18.29
N ALA A 45 13.77 -10.36 -19.10
CA ALA A 45 14.86 -9.38 -19.08
C ALA A 45 14.40 -7.95 -19.42
N ALA A 46 13.37 -7.81 -20.26
CA ALA A 46 12.80 -6.51 -20.61
C ALA A 46 12.04 -5.91 -19.44
N PHE A 47 11.29 -6.72 -18.67
CA PHE A 47 10.62 -6.30 -17.46
C PHE A 47 11.62 -5.85 -16.38
N GLU A 48 12.70 -6.61 -16.16
CA GLU A 48 13.74 -6.25 -15.22
C GLU A 48 14.45 -4.94 -15.62
N THR A 49 14.64 -4.69 -16.91
CA THR A 49 15.17 -3.43 -17.42
C THR A 49 14.26 -2.26 -17.07
N MET A 50 12.94 -2.41 -17.27
CA MET A 50 11.95 -1.40 -16.91
C MET A 50 11.91 -1.17 -15.39
N ARG A 51 11.92 -2.24 -14.57
CA ARG A 51 11.95 -2.13 -13.10
C ARG A 51 13.16 -1.35 -12.62
N LYS A 52 14.33 -1.66 -13.17
CA LYS A 52 15.55 -0.93 -12.84
C LYS A 52 15.43 0.55 -13.20
N ALA A 53 14.89 0.88 -14.38
CA ALA A 53 14.68 2.25 -14.81
C ALA A 53 13.70 2.99 -13.88
N LEU A 54 12.62 2.34 -13.43
CA LEU A 54 11.68 2.87 -12.43
C LEU A 54 12.39 3.15 -11.12
N SER A 55 13.14 2.18 -10.59
CA SER A 55 13.89 2.33 -9.34
C SER A 55 14.92 3.48 -9.42
N ASP A 56 15.66 3.58 -10.52
CA ASP A 56 16.63 4.64 -10.75
C ASP A 56 15.97 6.04 -10.84
N ALA A 57 14.84 6.15 -11.54
CA ALA A 57 14.09 7.39 -11.68
C ALA A 57 13.53 7.87 -10.33
N VAL A 58 12.94 6.94 -9.57
CA VAL A 58 12.36 7.24 -8.25
C VAL A 58 13.44 7.62 -7.24
N ALA A 59 14.53 6.87 -7.17
CA ALA A 59 15.65 7.16 -6.25
C ALA A 59 16.26 8.55 -6.48
N LYS A 60 16.29 9.01 -7.74
CA LYS A 60 16.79 10.34 -8.13
C LYS A 60 15.70 11.41 -8.12
N LYS A 61 14.45 11.05 -7.90
CA LYS A 61 13.27 11.91 -8.09
C LYS A 61 13.24 12.56 -9.47
N ASP A 62 13.67 11.80 -10.50
CA ASP A 62 13.73 12.25 -11.89
C ASP A 62 12.38 12.03 -12.57
N ALA A 63 11.55 13.07 -12.55
CA ALA A 63 10.22 13.04 -13.14
C ALA A 63 10.25 12.79 -14.66
N GLN A 64 11.27 13.26 -15.38
CA GLN A 64 11.37 13.08 -16.83
C GLN A 64 11.65 11.61 -17.19
N ALA A 65 12.61 11.00 -16.50
CA ALA A 65 12.89 9.57 -16.65
C ALA A 65 11.68 8.71 -16.28
N LEU A 66 10.98 9.07 -15.20
CA LEU A 66 9.74 8.39 -14.78
C LEU A 66 8.64 8.50 -15.85
N PHE A 67 8.39 9.68 -16.39
CA PHE A 67 7.37 9.92 -17.42
C PHE A 67 7.63 9.13 -18.71
N ALA A 68 8.90 8.88 -19.04
CA ALA A 68 9.27 8.06 -20.18
C ALA A 68 8.90 6.57 -20.00
N LEU A 69 8.61 6.13 -18.78
CA LEU A 69 8.16 4.76 -18.47
C LEU A 69 6.65 4.60 -18.59
N VAL A 70 5.88 5.68 -18.69
CA VAL A 70 4.41 5.61 -18.84
C VAL A 70 4.08 5.15 -20.25
N GLY A 71 3.14 4.22 -20.36
CA GLY A 71 2.67 3.65 -21.62
C GLY A 71 1.75 4.57 -22.40
N PRO A 72 1.35 4.16 -23.60
CA PRO A 72 0.40 4.93 -24.41
C PRO A 72 -1.01 4.94 -23.79
N THR A 73 -1.30 3.99 -22.92
CA THR A 73 -2.53 3.93 -22.10
C THR A 73 -2.15 3.91 -20.64
N PHE A 74 -2.88 4.67 -19.84
CA PHE A 74 -2.78 4.60 -18.37
C PHE A 74 -4.19 4.77 -17.79
N VAL A 75 -4.65 3.73 -17.12
CA VAL A 75 -5.95 3.67 -16.43
C VAL A 75 -5.69 3.70 -14.94
N TRP A 76 -6.54 4.38 -14.19
CA TRP A 76 -6.47 4.34 -12.74
C TRP A 76 -7.87 4.23 -12.15
N THR A 77 -7.97 3.48 -11.09
CA THR A 77 -9.18 3.28 -10.32
C THR A 77 -8.94 3.79 -8.90
N LEU A 78 -9.94 4.43 -8.34
CA LEU A 78 -10.00 4.76 -6.93
C LEU A 78 -11.36 4.26 -6.44
N GLN A 79 -11.34 3.37 -5.44
CA GLN A 79 -12.55 2.94 -4.75
C GLN A 79 -13.67 2.42 -5.66
N GLY A 80 -13.41 1.30 -6.35
CA GLY A 80 -14.49 0.47 -6.92
C GLY A 80 -15.06 0.89 -8.26
N GLY A 81 -14.50 1.86 -8.97
CA GLY A 81 -15.04 2.23 -10.28
C GLY A 81 -14.03 2.83 -11.26
N PRO A 82 -13.91 2.27 -12.47
CA PRO A 82 -13.03 2.83 -13.50
C PRO A 82 -13.55 4.14 -14.11
N THR A 83 -14.77 4.58 -13.76
CA THR A 83 -15.48 5.58 -14.55
C THR A 83 -15.37 7.00 -14.01
N ASP A 84 -15.18 7.22 -12.72
CA ASP A 84 -15.29 8.57 -12.17
C ASP A 84 -13.97 9.34 -12.10
N GLN A 85 -12.85 8.64 -12.26
CA GLN A 85 -11.52 9.24 -12.07
C GLN A 85 -10.59 9.13 -13.30
N TYR A 86 -10.96 8.29 -14.26
CA TYR A 86 -10.28 8.23 -15.54
C TYR A 86 -10.76 9.38 -16.43
N ASP A 87 -9.90 10.37 -16.64
CA ASP A 87 -10.18 11.43 -17.61
C ASP A 87 -9.98 10.89 -19.04
N MET A 88 -11.04 10.32 -19.61
CA MET A 88 -11.05 9.71 -20.94
C MET A 88 -10.70 10.71 -22.05
N GLY A 89 -10.79 12.01 -21.79
CA GLY A 89 -10.43 13.07 -22.73
C GLY A 89 -8.94 13.45 -22.70
N ARG A 90 -8.16 12.84 -21.80
CA ARG A 90 -6.74 13.17 -21.62
C ARG A 90 -5.84 11.99 -21.95
N ASP A 91 -4.57 12.31 -22.22
CA ASP A 91 -3.57 11.29 -22.51
C ASP A 91 -3.12 10.52 -21.23
N ALA A 92 -2.49 9.39 -21.44
CA ALA A 92 -2.00 8.52 -20.38
C ALA A 92 -1.06 9.22 -19.41
N LEU A 93 -0.17 10.07 -19.92
CA LEU A 93 0.78 10.80 -19.10
C LEU A 93 0.10 11.86 -18.22
N HIS A 94 -0.98 12.49 -18.72
CA HIS A 94 -1.79 13.40 -17.92
C HIS A 94 -2.38 12.64 -16.71
N ASN A 95 -3.03 11.51 -16.95
CA ASN A 95 -3.67 10.70 -15.91
C ASN A 95 -2.64 10.21 -14.89
N PHE A 96 -1.49 9.73 -15.34
CA PHE A 96 -0.38 9.36 -14.46
C PHE A 96 0.07 10.54 -13.57
N LYS A 97 0.24 11.72 -14.17
CA LYS A 97 0.65 12.93 -13.42
C LYS A 97 -0.37 13.34 -12.37
N VAL A 98 -1.66 13.17 -12.65
CA VAL A 98 -2.72 13.49 -11.69
C VAL A 98 -2.66 12.53 -10.51
N VAL A 99 -2.68 11.22 -10.75
CA VAL A 99 -2.77 10.22 -9.68
C VAL A 99 -1.54 10.21 -8.77
N PHE A 100 -0.35 10.50 -9.33
CA PHE A 100 0.88 10.54 -8.54
C PHE A 100 1.31 11.95 -8.09
N GLY A 101 0.38 12.90 -8.10
CA GLY A 101 0.61 14.23 -7.52
C GLY A 101 1.62 15.10 -8.26
N PHE A 102 1.89 14.84 -9.54
CA PHE A 102 2.69 15.74 -10.40
C PHE A 102 1.84 16.83 -11.02
N ARG A 103 0.52 16.72 -10.93
CA ARG A 103 -0.45 17.66 -11.45
C ARG A 103 -1.71 17.66 -10.59
N ALA A 104 -2.32 18.83 -10.38
CA ALA A 104 -3.59 18.95 -9.69
C ALA A 104 -4.74 18.33 -10.50
N GLN A 105 -5.77 17.83 -9.81
CA GLN A 105 -6.95 17.22 -10.40
C GLN A 105 -8.05 18.25 -10.70
N GLY A 106 -8.86 18.00 -11.73
CA GLY A 106 -10.08 18.75 -12.03
C GLY A 106 -9.84 20.15 -12.60
N ALA A 107 -10.75 21.08 -12.30
CA ALA A 107 -10.74 22.45 -12.82
C ALA A 107 -9.49 23.27 -12.45
N ASN A 108 -8.78 22.86 -11.40
CA ASN A 108 -7.53 23.48 -10.95
C ASN A 108 -6.27 22.74 -11.47
N ALA A 109 -6.41 21.98 -12.57
CA ALA A 109 -5.34 21.13 -13.11
C ALA A 109 -4.01 21.87 -13.43
N ASP A 110 -4.04 23.19 -13.56
CA ASP A 110 -2.86 24.04 -13.77
C ASP A 110 -2.35 24.71 -12.49
N GLY A 111 -3.02 24.46 -11.34
CA GLY A 111 -2.63 24.96 -10.04
C GLY A 111 -1.47 24.17 -9.40
N PRO A 112 -0.90 24.68 -8.29
CA PRO A 112 0.09 23.96 -7.52
C PRO A 112 -0.52 22.70 -6.91
N VAL A 113 0.24 21.61 -6.88
CA VAL A 113 -0.15 20.38 -6.18
C VAL A 113 0.14 20.56 -4.69
N GLU A 114 -0.89 20.40 -3.85
CA GLU A 114 -0.83 20.73 -2.42
C GLU A 114 0.27 19.96 -1.67
N ASN A 115 0.45 18.68 -1.96
CA ASN A 115 1.42 17.81 -1.28
C ASN A 115 2.63 17.44 -2.16
N GLY A 116 2.67 17.88 -3.40
CA GLY A 116 3.69 17.49 -4.36
C GLY A 116 3.61 16.02 -4.80
N PRO A 117 4.61 15.55 -5.55
CA PRO A 117 4.62 14.18 -6.08
C PRO A 117 4.75 13.11 -5.00
N PHE A 118 4.03 12.00 -5.16
CA PHE A 118 4.00 10.85 -4.24
C PHE A 118 5.20 9.93 -4.45
N TRP A 119 6.41 10.45 -4.26
CA TRP A 119 7.65 9.71 -4.45
C TRP A 119 7.79 8.49 -3.54
N ASP A 120 7.24 8.55 -2.33
CA ASP A 120 7.32 7.44 -1.37
C ASP A 120 6.42 6.26 -1.81
N ALA A 121 5.23 6.53 -2.36
CA ALA A 121 4.38 5.50 -2.96
C ALA A 121 5.07 4.85 -4.17
N LEU A 122 5.63 5.67 -5.07
CA LEU A 122 6.39 5.16 -6.22
C LEU A 122 7.62 4.35 -5.77
N ALA A 123 8.29 4.74 -4.68
CA ALA A 123 9.41 3.98 -4.11
C ALA A 123 8.96 2.63 -3.54
N ALA A 124 7.79 2.56 -2.93
CA ALA A 124 7.21 1.30 -2.47
C ALA A 124 6.99 0.33 -3.64
N PHE A 125 6.35 0.76 -4.73
CA PHE A 125 6.19 -0.06 -5.95
C PHE A 125 7.52 -0.46 -6.59
N ALA A 126 8.48 0.46 -6.68
CA ALA A 126 9.78 0.19 -7.28
C ALA A 126 10.62 -0.82 -6.48
N SER A 127 10.43 -0.87 -5.16
CA SER A 127 11.15 -1.78 -4.25
C SER A 127 10.48 -3.15 -4.11
N ASP A 128 9.17 -3.26 -4.38
CA ASP A 128 8.49 -4.55 -4.34
C ASP A 128 8.93 -5.44 -5.52
N GLY A 129 9.27 -6.67 -5.23
CA GLY A 129 9.72 -7.66 -6.21
C GLY A 129 8.68 -8.70 -6.53
N THR A 130 7.43 -8.53 -6.08
CA THR A 130 6.37 -9.52 -6.24
C THR A 130 5.35 -9.07 -7.28
N TYR A 131 5.08 -9.91 -8.27
CA TYR A 131 4.20 -9.59 -9.39
C TYR A 131 3.30 -10.79 -9.72
N TYR A 132 2.14 -10.51 -10.29
CA TYR A 132 1.22 -11.50 -10.83
C TYR A 132 0.66 -11.01 -12.17
N GLN A 133 0.11 -11.93 -12.94
CA GLN A 133 -0.58 -11.57 -14.17
C GLN A 133 -2.07 -11.41 -13.89
N ASP A 134 -2.59 -10.20 -14.11
CA ASP A 134 -4.00 -9.91 -14.02
C ASP A 134 -4.67 -10.13 -15.38
N THR A 135 -5.36 -11.28 -15.51
CA THR A 135 -6.05 -11.64 -16.74
C THR A 135 -7.38 -10.92 -16.92
N GLU A 136 -8.00 -10.46 -15.84
CA GLU A 136 -9.27 -9.73 -15.83
C GLU A 136 -9.03 -8.28 -16.28
N ALA A 137 -7.91 -7.69 -15.88
CA ALA A 137 -7.50 -6.36 -16.30
C ALA A 137 -6.79 -6.33 -17.67
N GLY A 138 -7.02 -7.30 -18.56
CA GLY A 138 -6.48 -7.29 -19.93
C GLY A 138 -5.03 -7.79 -20.04
N ASN A 139 -4.65 -8.77 -19.22
CA ASN A 139 -3.32 -9.38 -19.16
C ASN A 139 -2.21 -8.40 -18.73
N LEU A 140 -2.52 -7.48 -17.82
CA LEU A 140 -1.52 -6.64 -17.19
C LEU A 140 -0.67 -7.46 -16.20
N VAL A 141 0.55 -7.04 -15.99
CA VAL A 141 1.38 -7.53 -14.88
C VAL A 141 1.31 -6.50 -13.76
N CYS A 142 0.80 -6.88 -12.61
CA CYS A 142 0.59 -5.98 -11.48
C CYS A 142 1.46 -6.37 -10.29
N GLY A 143 1.82 -5.39 -9.47
CA GLY A 143 2.54 -5.57 -8.21
C GLY A 143 2.20 -4.49 -7.20
N PRO A 144 2.27 -4.80 -5.91
CA PRO A 144 2.63 -6.10 -5.31
C PRO A 144 1.66 -7.23 -5.64
N ILE A 145 2.11 -8.47 -5.42
CA ILE A 145 1.26 -9.66 -5.60
C ILE A 145 0.06 -9.60 -4.64
N THR A 146 -1.08 -10.05 -5.10
CA THR A 146 -2.34 -10.09 -4.34
C THR A 146 -2.72 -11.51 -3.92
N ALA A 147 -3.68 -11.61 -3.01
CA ALA A 147 -4.31 -12.86 -2.63
C ALA A 147 -5.81 -12.69 -2.47
N ASN A 148 -6.57 -13.71 -2.84
CA ASN A 148 -8.00 -13.78 -2.60
C ASN A 148 -8.27 -14.50 -1.27
N LEU A 149 -9.33 -14.12 -0.58
CA LEU A 149 -9.82 -14.87 0.56
C LEU A 149 -10.43 -16.19 0.06
N ALA A 150 -10.09 -17.30 0.71
CA ALA A 150 -10.74 -18.57 0.43
C ALA A 150 -12.21 -18.57 0.85
N ASP A 151 -12.58 -17.75 1.85
CA ASP A 151 -13.94 -17.52 2.33
C ASP A 151 -14.01 -16.17 3.07
N ASP A 152 -14.73 -15.22 2.50
CA ASP A 152 -14.92 -13.88 3.06
C ASP A 152 -15.63 -13.90 4.43
N ASN A 153 -16.53 -14.85 4.66
CA ASN A 153 -17.24 -14.97 5.94
C ASN A 153 -16.27 -15.30 7.08
N VAL A 154 -15.19 -16.02 6.81
CA VAL A 154 -14.19 -16.37 7.84
C VAL A 154 -13.43 -15.13 8.29
N LEU A 155 -13.07 -14.20 7.38
CA LEU A 155 -12.48 -12.93 7.74
C LEU A 155 -13.41 -12.12 8.65
N GLU A 156 -14.69 -12.01 8.28
CA GLU A 156 -15.67 -11.29 9.09
C GLU A 156 -15.86 -11.90 10.50
N GLN A 157 -15.88 -13.24 10.59
CA GLN A 157 -15.94 -13.91 11.88
C GLN A 157 -14.67 -13.64 12.72
N ALA A 158 -13.50 -13.66 12.08
CA ALA A 158 -12.24 -13.36 12.74
C ALA A 158 -12.22 -11.93 13.28
N ARG A 159 -12.59 -10.94 12.44
CA ARG A 159 -12.70 -9.52 12.81
C ARG A 159 -13.60 -9.30 14.02
N LYS A 160 -14.81 -9.84 13.97
CA LYS A 160 -15.78 -9.77 15.09
C LYS A 160 -15.22 -10.37 16.36
N LYS A 161 -14.49 -11.50 16.25
CA LYS A 161 -13.95 -12.22 17.40
C LYS A 161 -12.85 -11.43 18.11
N ILE A 162 -11.97 -10.79 17.36
CA ILE A 162 -10.83 -10.02 17.91
C ILE A 162 -11.17 -8.53 18.08
N GLU A 163 -12.40 -8.11 17.70
CA GLU A 163 -12.84 -6.71 17.74
C GLU A 163 -11.88 -5.78 16.95
N SER A 164 -11.33 -6.26 15.83
CA SER A 164 -10.64 -5.40 14.90
C SER A 164 -11.63 -4.52 14.14
N GLY A 165 -11.17 -3.36 13.67
CA GLY A 165 -11.95 -2.49 12.78
C GLY A 165 -12.35 -3.19 11.48
N GLU A 166 -13.18 -2.52 10.68
CA GLU A 166 -13.65 -3.03 9.38
C GLU A 166 -12.58 -2.94 8.29
N GLU A 167 -11.46 -2.25 8.54
CA GLU A 167 -10.41 -2.04 7.55
C GLU A 167 -9.60 -3.31 7.30
N THR A 168 -9.50 -3.71 6.03
CA THR A 168 -8.66 -4.82 5.56
C THR A 168 -7.19 -4.45 5.51
N ALA A 169 -6.87 -3.17 5.48
CA ALA A 169 -5.51 -2.64 5.41
C ALA A 169 -4.59 -3.10 6.56
N ASP A 170 -5.19 -3.44 7.72
CA ASP A 170 -4.45 -3.97 8.88
C ASP A 170 -4.23 -5.49 8.83
N TRP A 171 -4.72 -6.18 7.79
CA TRP A 171 -4.52 -7.61 7.60
C TRP A 171 -3.45 -7.87 6.54
N TYR A 172 -2.53 -8.77 6.87
CA TYR A 172 -1.41 -9.14 6.00
C TYR A 172 -1.42 -10.63 5.72
N PHE A 173 -1.27 -11.02 4.48
CA PHE A 173 -1.13 -12.44 4.16
C PHE A 173 0.35 -12.85 4.02
N THR A 174 0.64 -14.09 4.38
CA THR A 174 1.97 -14.67 4.24
C THR A 174 2.16 -15.22 2.82
N LEU A 175 3.28 -14.87 2.17
CA LEU A 175 3.61 -15.32 0.81
C LEU A 175 3.95 -16.81 0.73
N ALA A 176 4.37 -17.41 1.84
CA ALA A 176 4.71 -18.83 1.97
C ALA A 176 4.63 -19.22 3.45
N PRO A 177 4.71 -20.51 3.77
CA PRO A 177 4.79 -20.96 5.17
C PRO A 177 5.93 -20.26 5.91
N THR A 178 5.58 -19.41 6.88
CA THR A 178 6.50 -18.44 7.52
C THR A 178 6.72 -18.79 9.00
N PRO A 179 8.00 -18.85 9.47
CA PRO A 179 8.29 -18.95 10.88
C PRO A 179 7.93 -17.65 11.60
N VAL A 180 7.40 -17.80 12.83
CA VAL A 180 7.02 -16.67 13.70
C VAL A 180 8.01 -16.61 14.86
N ALA A 181 8.70 -15.50 15.02
CA ALA A 181 9.66 -15.25 16.07
C ALA A 181 8.98 -14.67 17.32
N LYS A 182 9.62 -14.79 18.49
CA LYS A 182 9.16 -14.18 19.73
C LYS A 182 9.39 -12.66 19.77
N ALA A 183 10.43 -12.20 19.09
CA ALA A 183 10.81 -10.78 18.99
C ALA A 183 11.43 -10.50 17.61
N PRO A 184 11.51 -9.24 17.15
CA PRO A 184 11.99 -8.90 15.81
C PRO A 184 13.41 -9.38 15.48
N ASN A 185 14.28 -9.41 16.47
CA ASN A 185 15.67 -9.79 16.31
C ASN A 185 16.01 -11.11 17.04
N ASP A 186 14.99 -11.93 17.34
CA ASP A 186 15.17 -13.20 18.02
C ASP A 186 15.74 -14.25 17.05
N SER A 187 16.94 -14.74 17.34
CA SER A 187 17.59 -15.84 16.60
C SER A 187 17.29 -17.23 17.18
N GLY A 188 16.43 -17.30 18.21
CA GLY A 188 16.00 -18.55 18.81
C GLY A 188 15.05 -19.36 17.92
N PRO A 189 14.61 -20.52 18.38
CA PRO A 189 13.65 -21.31 17.62
C PRO A 189 12.32 -20.55 17.48
N PRO A 190 11.64 -20.67 16.32
CA PRO A 190 10.35 -20.02 16.12
C PRO A 190 9.31 -20.52 17.12
N ILE A 191 8.46 -19.62 17.60
CA ILE A 191 7.36 -19.94 18.53
C ILE A 191 6.17 -20.59 17.83
N ALA A 192 6.06 -20.39 16.50
CA ALA A 192 5.04 -20.98 15.64
C ALA A 192 5.53 -21.00 14.18
N LYS A 193 4.80 -21.71 13.32
CA LYS A 193 4.89 -21.61 11.87
C LYS A 193 3.46 -21.44 11.34
N VAL A 194 3.23 -20.43 10.53
CA VAL A 194 1.94 -20.17 9.87
C VAL A 194 2.02 -20.60 8.41
N GLY A 195 0.89 -21.05 7.85
CA GLY A 195 0.73 -21.35 6.42
C GLY A 195 0.50 -20.08 5.60
N THR A 196 -0.11 -20.21 4.43
CA THR A 196 -0.63 -19.09 3.63
C THR A 196 -1.96 -18.62 4.22
N VAL A 197 -1.89 -17.63 5.08
CA VAL A 197 -3.02 -17.13 5.87
C VAL A 197 -2.93 -15.62 5.99
N ALA A 198 -4.09 -14.98 6.16
CA ALA A 198 -4.14 -13.57 6.55
C ALA A 198 -4.11 -13.45 8.09
N LEU A 199 -3.33 -12.50 8.56
CA LEU A 199 -3.05 -12.23 9.98
C LEU A 199 -3.21 -10.73 10.24
N PRO A 200 -3.89 -10.30 11.31
CA PRO A 200 -3.93 -8.89 11.67
C PRO A 200 -2.56 -8.44 12.18
N ALA A 201 -2.08 -7.33 11.65
CA ALA A 201 -0.87 -6.67 12.12
C ALA A 201 -1.20 -5.80 13.34
N LEU A 202 -0.32 -5.84 14.35
CA LEU A 202 -0.49 -5.08 15.59
C LEU A 202 0.50 -3.93 15.69
N SER A 203 1.70 -4.13 15.17
CA SER A 203 2.76 -3.12 15.18
C SER A 203 3.86 -3.44 14.16
N VAL A 204 4.73 -2.48 13.91
CA VAL A 204 5.89 -2.61 13.01
C VAL A 204 7.20 -2.40 13.77
N TYR A 205 8.27 -3.02 13.28
CA TYR A 205 9.62 -2.80 13.80
C TYR A 205 10.58 -2.39 12.67
N PRO A 206 11.39 -1.34 12.84
CA PRO A 206 11.39 -0.42 13.98
C PRO A 206 10.07 0.37 14.09
N PRO A 207 9.69 0.81 15.30
CA PRO A 207 8.44 1.56 15.47
C PRO A 207 8.50 2.90 14.76
N VAL A 208 7.38 3.31 14.18
CA VAL A 208 7.23 4.64 13.58
C VAL A 208 7.42 5.70 14.66
N GLN A 209 8.25 6.69 14.39
CA GLN A 209 8.52 7.80 15.31
C GLN A 209 7.92 9.08 14.74
N GLU A 210 7.01 9.68 15.49
CA GLU A 210 6.39 10.95 15.09
C GLU A 210 7.46 12.03 14.83
N GLY A 211 7.29 12.78 13.73
CA GLY A 211 8.22 13.83 13.32
C GLY A 211 9.57 13.36 12.76
N LYS A 212 9.79 12.06 12.59
CA LYS A 212 10.98 11.54 11.93
C LYS A 212 10.64 10.91 10.57
N PRO A 213 11.59 10.89 9.63
CA PRO A 213 11.41 10.16 8.38
C PRO A 213 11.06 8.69 8.65
N ALA A 214 10.11 8.15 7.87
CA ALA A 214 9.73 6.75 7.98
C ALA A 214 10.93 5.86 7.65
N VAL A 215 11.20 4.89 8.52
CA VAL A 215 12.19 3.84 8.28
C VAL A 215 11.43 2.59 7.85
N PRO A 216 11.83 1.92 6.75
CA PRO A 216 11.17 0.70 6.30
C PRO A 216 11.08 -0.34 7.42
N ALA A 217 9.88 -0.91 7.59
CA ALA A 217 9.67 -1.98 8.55
C ALA A 217 10.47 -3.22 8.15
N THR A 218 11.15 -3.83 9.10
CA THR A 218 11.84 -5.11 8.90
C THR A 218 11.00 -6.30 9.37
N HIS A 219 10.12 -6.07 10.36
CA HIS A 219 9.23 -7.08 10.92
C HIS A 219 7.86 -6.47 11.26
N LEU A 220 6.84 -7.31 11.23
CA LEU A 220 5.50 -7.00 11.72
C LEU A 220 5.19 -7.88 12.94
N GLU A 221 4.62 -7.28 13.99
CA GLU A 221 3.97 -8.04 15.05
C GLU A 221 2.58 -8.43 14.57
N VAL A 222 2.26 -9.71 14.60
CA VAL A 222 0.98 -10.24 14.14
C VAL A 222 0.27 -10.99 15.26
N LEU A 223 -1.07 -10.98 15.22
CA LEU A 223 -1.88 -11.86 16.07
C LEU A 223 -2.07 -13.19 15.33
N LEU A 224 -1.76 -14.28 16.00
CA LEU A 224 -1.94 -15.63 15.45
C LEU A 224 -3.37 -16.15 15.72
N PRO A 225 -3.89 -17.10 14.94
CA PRO A 225 -5.20 -17.70 15.16
C PRO A 225 -5.37 -18.32 16.57
N THR A 226 -4.26 -18.64 17.22
CA THR A 226 -4.25 -19.13 18.61
C THR A 226 -4.46 -18.05 19.68
N GLY A 227 -4.54 -16.77 19.28
CA GLY A 227 -4.62 -15.61 20.19
C GLY A 227 -3.25 -15.19 20.76
N LYS A 228 -2.16 -15.84 20.37
CA LYS A 228 -0.80 -15.42 20.73
C LYS A 228 -0.28 -14.40 19.71
N THR A 229 0.69 -13.58 20.12
CA THR A 229 1.38 -12.68 19.20
C THR A 229 2.79 -13.17 18.87
N GLY A 230 3.31 -12.72 17.74
CA GLY A 230 4.69 -12.98 17.34
C GLY A 230 5.09 -12.12 16.16
N TRP A 231 6.32 -12.23 15.74
CA TRP A 231 6.93 -11.38 14.73
C TRP A 231 7.24 -12.17 13.47
N VAL A 232 6.87 -11.59 12.32
CA VAL A 232 7.19 -12.12 10.99
C VAL A 232 8.04 -11.12 10.22
N PRO A 233 8.96 -11.55 9.33
CA PRO A 233 9.68 -10.63 8.46
C PRO A 233 8.72 -9.86 7.55
N ALA A 234 8.91 -8.55 7.42
CA ALA A 234 8.08 -7.72 6.53
C ALA A 234 8.16 -8.18 5.06
N THR A 235 9.29 -8.77 4.67
CA THR A 235 9.48 -9.33 3.32
C THR A 235 8.66 -10.60 3.06
N ALA A 236 8.19 -11.28 4.11
CA ALA A 236 7.43 -12.53 4.01
C ALA A 236 5.91 -12.32 3.92
N VAL A 237 5.44 -11.08 4.03
CA VAL A 237 4.01 -10.74 4.06
C VAL A 237 3.68 -9.60 3.11
N ARG A 238 2.40 -9.51 2.73
CA ARG A 238 1.83 -8.38 1.98
C ARG A 238 0.50 -7.98 2.62
N PRO A 239 0.11 -6.70 2.55
CA PRO A 239 -1.23 -6.30 2.94
C PRO A 239 -2.27 -7.09 2.15
N LEU A 240 -3.36 -7.47 2.79
CA LEU A 240 -4.47 -8.16 2.14
C LEU A 240 -5.14 -7.24 1.12
N ASP A 241 -5.12 -5.96 1.46
CA ASP A 241 -5.61 -4.88 0.62
C ASP A 241 -4.47 -3.89 0.36
N SER A 242 -4.10 -3.69 -0.89
CA SER A 242 -3.00 -2.83 -1.27
C SER A 242 -3.19 -2.23 -2.65
N GLU A 243 -2.73 -1.01 -2.78
CA GLU A 243 -2.60 -0.36 -4.08
C GLU A 243 -1.66 -1.16 -4.99
N ARG A 244 -1.95 -1.16 -6.31
CA ARG A 244 -1.19 -1.91 -7.30
C ARG A 244 -0.75 -1.01 -8.44
N LEU A 245 0.49 -1.14 -8.84
CA LEU A 245 0.99 -0.55 -10.08
C LEU A 245 1.11 -1.64 -11.14
N CYS A 246 0.49 -1.41 -12.29
CA CYS A 246 0.39 -2.40 -13.35
C CYS A 246 1.13 -1.98 -14.61
N TYR A 247 1.61 -2.97 -15.32
CA TYR A 247 2.50 -2.82 -16.47
C TYR A 247 1.95 -3.60 -17.66
N ALA A 248 2.07 -3.03 -18.86
CA ALA A 248 1.76 -3.70 -20.12
C ALA A 248 3.01 -3.83 -20.98
N LYS A 249 3.09 -4.92 -21.74
CA LYS A 249 4.11 -5.11 -22.77
C LYS A 249 3.64 -4.45 -24.07
N THR A 250 4.44 -3.54 -24.59
CA THR A 250 4.14 -2.84 -25.84
C THR A 250 4.49 -3.70 -27.07
N ALA A 251 4.05 -3.31 -28.26
CA ALA A 251 4.27 -4.06 -29.48
C ALA A 251 5.76 -4.22 -29.85
N ASP A 252 6.63 -3.31 -29.40
CA ASP A 252 8.08 -3.39 -29.58
C ASP A 252 8.77 -4.30 -28.52
N GLY A 253 8.00 -4.90 -27.62
CA GLY A 253 8.47 -5.80 -26.58
C GLY A 253 8.95 -5.12 -25.31
N SER A 254 8.92 -3.76 -25.23
CA SER A 254 9.23 -3.04 -24.01
C SER A 254 8.08 -3.09 -23.01
N TRP A 255 8.38 -2.92 -21.73
CA TRP A 255 7.35 -2.82 -20.68
C TRP A 255 7.13 -1.36 -20.28
N LYS A 256 5.87 -1.01 -20.01
CA LYS A 256 5.46 0.34 -19.63
C LYS A 256 4.47 0.31 -18.49
N ILE A 257 4.46 1.34 -17.66
CA ILE A 257 3.44 1.56 -16.64
C ILE A 257 2.12 1.87 -17.35
N SER A 258 1.06 1.12 -17.06
CA SER A 258 -0.19 1.17 -17.80
C SER A 258 -1.44 1.28 -16.95
N ALA A 259 -1.36 0.97 -15.66
CA ALA A 259 -2.48 1.19 -14.75
C ALA A 259 -2.00 1.39 -13.30
N TYR A 260 -2.86 2.00 -12.51
CA TYR A 260 -2.78 2.05 -11.06
C TYR A 260 -4.15 1.71 -10.51
N ASP A 261 -4.19 0.81 -9.56
CA ASP A 261 -5.41 0.32 -8.97
C ASP A 261 -5.33 0.40 -7.45
N GLN A 262 -6.30 1.10 -6.88
CA GLN A 262 -6.50 1.18 -5.45
C GLN A 262 -7.64 0.23 -5.09
N ILE A 263 -7.35 -0.79 -4.32
CA ILE A 263 -8.34 -1.76 -3.83
C ILE A 263 -8.99 -1.18 -2.57
N GLU A 264 -10.30 -1.39 -2.43
CA GLU A 264 -11.06 -1.07 -1.21
C GLU A 264 -10.79 -2.04 -0.05
#